data_2ef9756e1c79b6114b2459a792955f99
#
_entry.id   2ef9756e1c79b6114b2459a792955f99
#
_cell.length_a   1.000
_cell.length_b   1.000
_cell.length_c   1.000
_cell.angle_alpha   90.00
_cell.angle_beta   90.00
_cell.angle_gamma   90.00
#
_symmetry.space_group_name_H-M   'P 1'
#
loop_
_entity.id
_entity.type
_entity.pdbx_description
1 polymer ?
#
loop_
_entity_poly.entity_id
_entity_poly.type
_entity_poly.pdbx_seq_one_letter_code
_entity_poly.pdbx_strand_id
1 'polypeptide(L)'
;PPPEINLFNEKNNGETILKLIDKNLIKSAHDVSLGGIITALSKMCIKGKKGAILKKPNYLINKFEYLFSEDQGRYIIEIEKNNLKNVTEILEKNSVHYDKLGSVGDNGLIIDDKTKVSIDDLSKSHTTWLTDYMSK
;
A
#
# COMPACT_ATOMS: atom_id res chain seq x y z
N PRO A 1 -4.70 -22.93 -2.58
CA PRO A 1 -3.29 -23.08 -2.93
C PRO A 1 -2.55 -21.78 -2.68
N PRO A 2 -1.25 -21.81 -2.35
CA PRO A 2 -0.48 -20.59 -2.22
C PRO A 2 -0.44 -19.84 -3.56
N PRO A 3 -0.27 -18.50 -3.55
CA PRO A 3 -0.19 -17.72 -4.78
C PRO A 3 0.99 -18.19 -5.64
N GLU A 4 0.79 -18.19 -6.96
CA GLU A 4 1.87 -18.50 -7.89
C GLU A 4 2.94 -17.40 -7.87
N ILE A 5 4.20 -17.79 -7.73
CA ILE A 5 5.33 -16.85 -7.73
C ILE A 5 5.81 -16.66 -9.16
N ASN A 6 5.75 -15.42 -9.65
CA ASN A 6 6.36 -15.04 -10.92
C ASN A 6 7.63 -14.22 -10.67
N LEU A 7 8.77 -14.90 -10.62
CA LEU A 7 10.07 -14.27 -10.32
C LEU A 7 10.47 -13.16 -11.31
N PHE A 8 10.03 -13.27 -12.57
CA PHE A 8 10.29 -12.22 -13.56
C PHE A 8 9.53 -10.94 -13.21
N ASN A 9 8.24 -11.05 -12.90
CA ASN A 9 7.42 -9.89 -12.51
C ASN A 9 7.91 -9.29 -11.19
N GLU A 10 8.26 -10.12 -10.21
CA GLU A 10 8.76 -9.67 -8.93
C GLU A 10 10.04 -8.85 -9.07
N LYS A 11 11.01 -9.38 -9.82
CA LYS A 11 12.26 -8.65 -10.14
C LYS A 11 11.99 -7.36 -10.89
N ASN A 12 11.17 -7.41 -11.94
CA ASN A 12 10.85 -6.24 -12.77
C ASN A 12 10.14 -5.13 -11.97
N ASN A 13 9.19 -5.51 -11.11
CA ASN A 13 8.49 -4.58 -10.22
C ASN A 13 9.48 -3.92 -9.25
N GLY A 14 10.32 -4.70 -8.58
CA GLY A 14 11.32 -4.19 -7.65
C GLY A 14 12.33 -3.24 -8.31
N GLU A 15 12.88 -3.61 -9.47
CA GLU A 15 13.80 -2.75 -10.23
C GLU A 15 13.14 -1.46 -10.70
N THR A 16 11.86 -1.51 -11.06
CA THR A 16 11.10 -0.31 -11.46
C THR A 16 10.87 0.61 -10.26
N ILE A 17 10.53 0.06 -9.10
CA ILE A 17 10.42 0.87 -7.86
C ILE A 17 11.73 1.56 -7.53
N LEU A 18 12.87 0.86 -7.61
CA LEU A 18 14.19 1.46 -7.40
C LEU A 18 14.45 2.63 -8.37
N LYS A 19 14.11 2.48 -9.65
CA LYS A 19 14.22 3.57 -10.64
C LYS A 19 13.37 4.79 -10.27
N LEU A 20 12.17 4.58 -9.71
CA LEU A 20 11.29 5.66 -9.27
C LEU A 20 11.85 6.39 -8.05
N ILE A 21 12.45 5.64 -7.11
CA ILE A 21 13.15 6.19 -5.93
C ILE A 21 14.36 7.03 -6.37
N ASP A 22 15.23 6.48 -7.20
CA ASP A 22 16.44 7.15 -7.67
C ASP A 22 16.15 8.46 -8.42
N LYS A 23 15.01 8.52 -9.09
CA LYS A 23 14.52 9.73 -9.80
C LYS A 23 13.77 10.70 -8.89
N ASN A 24 13.62 10.42 -7.60
CA ASN A 24 12.82 11.21 -6.65
C ASN A 24 11.38 11.48 -7.13
N LEU A 25 10.76 10.49 -7.78
CA LEU A 25 9.40 10.60 -8.33
C LEU A 25 8.32 10.13 -7.35
N ILE A 26 8.69 9.40 -6.31
CA ILE A 26 7.79 8.91 -5.27
C ILE A 26 8.22 9.42 -3.90
N LYS A 27 7.24 9.62 -3.01
CA LYS A 27 7.48 10.11 -1.63
C LYS A 27 7.76 8.98 -0.65
N SER A 28 7.08 7.88 -0.83
CA SER A 28 7.23 6.69 0.00
C SER A 28 6.87 5.44 -0.79
N ALA A 29 7.44 4.31 -0.38
CA ALA A 29 7.13 2.99 -0.90
C ALA A 29 7.08 1.99 0.25
N HIS A 30 6.21 0.99 0.12
CA HIS A 30 6.12 -0.15 1.05
C HIS A 30 5.78 -1.40 0.25
N ASP A 31 6.45 -2.50 0.55
CA ASP A 31 6.09 -3.81 0.02
C ASP A 31 4.77 -4.30 0.63
N VAL A 32 4.01 -5.03 -0.15
CA VAL A 32 2.81 -5.72 0.34
C VAL A 32 3.22 -7.15 0.71
N SER A 33 3.19 -7.45 2.00
CA SER A 33 3.56 -8.74 2.56
C SER A 33 2.48 -9.21 3.54
N LEU A 34 2.88 -9.67 4.71
CA LEU A 34 1.98 -10.20 5.75
C LEU A 34 0.84 -9.21 6.08
N GLY A 35 -0.40 -9.69 5.97
CA GLY A 35 -1.63 -8.91 6.21
C GLY A 35 -2.10 -8.06 5.02
N GLY A 36 -1.45 -8.19 3.85
CA GLY A 36 -1.88 -7.60 2.60
C GLY A 36 -1.78 -6.07 2.51
N ILE A 37 -2.51 -5.51 1.56
CA ILE A 37 -2.55 -4.07 1.27
C ILE A 37 -2.95 -3.24 2.50
N ILE A 38 -3.93 -3.71 3.26
CA ILE A 38 -4.46 -2.96 4.40
C ILE A 38 -3.40 -2.77 5.49
N THR A 39 -2.60 -3.80 5.76
CA THR A 39 -1.52 -3.72 6.75
C THR A 39 -0.37 -2.84 6.28
N ALA A 40 0.05 -2.98 5.02
CA ALA A 40 1.08 -2.13 4.43
C ALA A 40 0.68 -0.65 4.46
N LEU A 41 -0.55 -0.34 4.02
CA LEU A 41 -1.08 1.02 4.03
C LEU A 41 -1.22 1.59 5.45
N SER A 42 -1.67 0.77 6.42
CA SER A 42 -1.75 1.18 7.84
C SER A 42 -0.37 1.58 8.38
N LYS A 43 0.67 0.80 8.11
CA LYS A 43 2.05 1.13 8.49
C LYS A 43 2.54 2.42 7.85
N MET A 44 2.23 2.65 6.57
CA MET A 44 2.55 3.91 5.89
C MET A 44 1.84 5.10 6.56
N CYS A 45 0.54 4.97 6.89
CA CYS A 45 -0.23 6.00 7.59
C CYS A 45 0.34 6.31 8.97
N ILE A 46 0.68 5.29 9.78
CA ILE A 46 1.28 5.46 11.09
C ILE A 46 2.62 6.19 10.99
N LYS A 47 3.52 5.72 10.12
CA LYS A 47 4.85 6.28 9.95
C LYS A 47 4.82 7.70 9.38
N GLY A 48 3.96 7.95 8.40
CA GLY A 48 3.78 9.24 7.76
C GLY A 48 2.95 10.24 8.56
N LYS A 49 2.24 9.78 9.62
CA LYS A 49 1.26 10.58 10.39
C LYS A 49 0.23 11.26 9.48
N LYS A 50 -0.20 10.55 8.45
CA LYS A 50 -1.18 11.00 7.46
C LYS A 50 -2.16 9.88 7.18
N GLY A 51 -3.43 10.22 7.06
CA GLY A 51 -4.46 9.28 6.66
C GLY A 51 -4.46 8.98 5.18
N ALA A 52 -5.29 8.01 4.80
CA ALA A 52 -5.51 7.63 3.42
C ALA A 52 -6.97 7.26 3.19
N ILE A 53 -7.47 7.58 2.00
CA ILE A 53 -8.80 7.19 1.54
C ILE A 53 -8.59 6.13 0.47
N LEU A 54 -8.94 4.89 0.83
CA LEU A 54 -8.79 3.71 0.00
C LEU A 54 -10.11 3.41 -0.71
N LYS A 55 -10.05 3.15 -2.01
CA LYS A 55 -11.16 2.68 -2.82
C LYS A 55 -10.76 1.43 -3.59
N LYS A 56 -11.53 0.35 -3.47
CA LYS A 56 -11.24 -0.83 -4.28
C LYS A 56 -11.52 -0.53 -5.76
N PRO A 57 -10.74 -1.10 -6.69
CA PRO A 57 -11.05 -1.03 -8.11
C PRO A 57 -12.43 -1.64 -8.43
N ASN A 58 -13.18 -1.02 -9.36
CA ASN A 58 -14.54 -1.43 -9.70
C ASN A 58 -14.65 -2.84 -10.28
N TYR A 59 -13.59 -3.35 -10.92
CA TYR A 59 -13.54 -4.70 -11.49
C TYR A 59 -13.38 -5.81 -10.44
N LEU A 60 -13.03 -5.47 -9.20
CA LEU A 60 -12.84 -6.45 -8.13
C LEU A 60 -14.16 -6.77 -7.42
N ILE A 61 -14.48 -8.06 -7.38
CA ILE A 61 -15.70 -8.55 -6.76
C ILE A 61 -15.53 -8.67 -5.24
N ASN A 62 -14.41 -9.25 -4.78
CA ASN A 62 -14.16 -9.52 -3.38
C ASN A 62 -13.23 -8.48 -2.75
N LYS A 63 -13.82 -7.61 -1.90
CA LYS A 63 -13.08 -6.58 -1.17
C LYS A 63 -12.06 -7.17 -0.17
N PHE A 64 -12.43 -8.21 0.53
CA PHE A 64 -11.55 -8.82 1.54
C PHE A 64 -10.35 -9.48 0.90
N GLU A 65 -10.55 -10.18 -0.19
CA GLU A 65 -9.47 -10.77 -0.98
C GLU A 65 -8.48 -9.70 -1.45
N TYR A 66 -8.98 -8.58 -2.01
CA TYR A 66 -8.14 -7.47 -2.41
C TYR A 66 -7.34 -6.84 -1.27
N LEU A 67 -7.97 -6.63 -0.11
CA LEU A 67 -7.35 -5.95 1.03
C LEU A 67 -6.34 -6.81 1.78
N PHE A 68 -6.59 -8.12 1.89
CA PHE A 68 -5.85 -9.02 2.76
C PHE A 68 -5.03 -10.08 2.03
N SER A 69 -5.10 -10.18 0.69
CA SER A 69 -4.24 -11.12 -0.02
C SER A 69 -2.76 -10.76 0.13
N GLU A 70 -1.94 -11.79 0.24
CA GLU A 70 -0.50 -11.72 0.47
C GLU A 70 0.31 -12.11 -0.79
N ASP A 71 -0.25 -11.79 -1.98
CA ASP A 71 0.42 -12.09 -3.24
C ASP A 71 1.78 -11.39 -3.33
N GLN A 72 2.74 -12.09 -3.91
CA GLN A 72 4.13 -11.65 -4.00
C GLN A 72 4.34 -10.48 -4.99
N GLY A 73 5.42 -9.74 -4.78
CA GLY A 73 5.91 -8.74 -5.74
C GLY A 73 5.04 -7.49 -5.89
N ARG A 74 4.18 -7.18 -4.91
CA ARG A 74 3.36 -5.97 -4.90
C ARG A 74 3.94 -4.88 -4.00
N TYR A 75 3.77 -3.64 -4.42
CA TYR A 75 4.23 -2.45 -3.71
C TYR A 75 3.14 -1.40 -3.66
N ILE A 76 3.07 -0.63 -2.57
CA ILE A 76 2.30 0.60 -2.47
C ILE A 76 3.27 1.76 -2.58
N ILE A 77 2.98 2.73 -3.44
CA ILE A 77 3.78 3.93 -3.61
C ILE A 77 2.93 5.18 -3.39
N GLU A 78 3.49 6.18 -2.72
CA GLU A 78 2.90 7.51 -2.61
C GLU A 78 3.53 8.43 -3.66
N ILE A 79 2.66 9.09 -4.44
CA ILE A 79 3.07 9.93 -5.56
C ILE A 79 2.47 11.34 -5.38
N GLU A 80 3.24 12.37 -5.65
CA GLU A 80 2.69 13.71 -5.82
C GLU A 80 1.92 13.83 -7.13
N LYS A 81 0.84 14.60 -7.11
CA LYS A 81 -0.04 14.75 -8.28
C LYS A 81 0.70 15.21 -9.54
N ASN A 82 1.70 16.07 -9.41
CA ASN A 82 2.53 16.56 -10.51
C ASN A 82 3.46 15.48 -11.10
N ASN A 83 3.83 14.46 -10.32
CA ASN A 83 4.67 13.35 -10.77
C ASN A 83 3.86 12.18 -11.36
N LEU A 84 2.54 12.19 -11.22
CA LEU A 84 1.69 11.06 -11.62
C LEU A 84 1.92 10.64 -13.08
N LYS A 85 1.97 11.59 -14.00
CA LYS A 85 2.20 11.30 -15.43
C LYS A 85 3.55 10.62 -15.66
N ASN A 86 4.62 11.17 -15.11
CA ASN A 86 5.97 10.61 -15.27
C ASN A 86 6.08 9.19 -14.68
N VAL A 87 5.44 8.97 -13.53
CA VAL A 87 5.44 7.65 -12.88
C VAL A 87 4.68 6.64 -13.73
N THR A 88 3.46 6.97 -14.19
CA THR A 88 2.67 6.05 -15.02
C THR A 88 3.38 5.71 -16.33
N GLU A 89 4.01 6.68 -17.02
CA GLU A 89 4.80 6.42 -18.22
C GLU A 89 5.97 5.45 -17.96
N ILE A 90 6.64 5.55 -16.79
CA ILE A 90 7.72 4.63 -16.43
C ILE A 90 7.18 3.23 -16.13
N LEU A 91 6.06 3.12 -15.42
CA LEU A 91 5.41 1.83 -15.13
C LEU A 91 4.98 1.12 -16.43
N GLU A 92 4.32 1.83 -17.33
CA GLU A 92 3.88 1.32 -18.64
C GLU A 92 5.07 0.88 -19.50
N LYS A 93 6.11 1.71 -19.61
CA LYS A 93 7.33 1.39 -20.37
C LYS A 93 8.04 0.13 -19.85
N ASN A 94 7.95 -0.15 -18.56
CA ASN A 94 8.52 -1.35 -17.96
C ASN A 94 7.49 -2.51 -17.85
N SER A 95 6.31 -2.37 -18.46
CA SER A 95 5.24 -3.37 -18.40
C SER A 95 4.84 -3.77 -16.98
N VAL A 96 4.85 -2.80 -16.05
CA VAL A 96 4.41 -3.00 -14.66
C VAL A 96 2.94 -2.67 -14.56
N HIS A 97 2.15 -3.64 -14.11
CA HIS A 97 0.74 -3.42 -13.81
C HIS A 97 0.58 -2.52 -12.59
N TYR A 98 -0.34 -1.57 -12.63
CA TYR A 98 -0.62 -0.68 -11.51
C TYR A 98 -2.11 -0.32 -11.43
N ASP A 99 -2.55 -0.04 -10.20
CA ASP A 99 -3.88 0.44 -9.90
C ASP A 99 -3.81 1.67 -9.00
N LYS A 100 -4.76 2.58 -9.19
CA LYS A 100 -4.93 3.68 -8.26
C LYS A 100 -5.65 3.18 -7.00
N LEU A 101 -4.90 3.09 -5.91
CA LEU A 101 -5.40 2.60 -4.63
C LEU A 101 -6.31 3.61 -3.92
N GLY A 102 -6.02 4.90 -4.06
CA GLY A 102 -6.77 5.95 -3.38
C GLY A 102 -6.03 7.29 -3.36
N SER A 103 -6.19 8.02 -2.28
CA SER A 103 -5.52 9.31 -2.06
C SER A 103 -5.06 9.45 -0.62
N VAL A 104 -3.95 10.19 -0.43
CA VAL A 104 -3.47 10.60 0.89
C VAL A 104 -4.30 11.77 1.38
N GLY A 105 -4.70 11.74 2.64
CA GLY A 105 -5.49 12.79 3.28
C GLY A 105 -6.24 12.28 4.50
N ASP A 106 -6.92 13.20 5.19
CA ASP A 106 -7.62 12.89 6.43
C ASP A 106 -6.67 12.55 7.61
N ASN A 107 -7.24 12.24 8.76
CA ASN A 107 -6.53 11.83 9.99
C ASN A 107 -6.75 10.35 10.33
N GLY A 108 -7.16 9.55 9.38
CA GLY A 108 -7.42 8.11 9.52
C GLY A 108 -7.39 7.38 8.21
N LEU A 109 -7.50 6.07 8.29
CA LEU A 109 -7.66 5.19 7.15
C LEU A 109 -9.16 5.02 6.88
N ILE A 110 -9.60 5.47 5.71
CA ILE A 110 -10.99 5.36 5.25
C ILE A 110 -11.04 4.32 4.15
N ILE A 111 -11.97 3.36 4.27
CA ILE A 111 -12.15 2.28 3.30
C ILE A 111 -13.55 2.36 2.70
N ASP A 112 -13.63 2.54 1.39
CA ASP A 112 -14.87 2.63 0.60
C ASP A 112 -15.89 3.62 1.18
N ASP A 113 -15.44 4.76 1.70
CA ASP A 113 -16.24 5.82 2.33
C ASP A 113 -17.14 5.33 3.49
N LYS A 114 -16.90 4.12 4.02
CA LYS A 114 -17.76 3.48 5.04
C LYS A 114 -17.06 3.19 6.36
N THR A 115 -15.84 2.69 6.29
CA THR A 115 -15.07 2.31 7.48
C THR A 115 -13.96 3.31 7.70
N LYS A 116 -13.92 3.94 8.86
CA LYS A 116 -12.84 4.86 9.26
C LYS A 116 -12.18 4.36 10.53
N VAL A 117 -10.85 4.26 10.49
CA VAL A 117 -10.01 3.96 11.65
C VAL A 117 -9.03 5.11 11.82
N SER A 118 -8.94 5.68 13.03
CA SER A 118 -8.01 6.78 13.30
C SER A 118 -6.55 6.31 13.24
N ILE A 119 -5.63 7.20 12.93
CA ILE A 119 -4.18 6.90 12.99
C ILE A 119 -3.76 6.54 14.41
N ASP A 120 -4.36 7.18 15.40
CA ASP A 120 -4.07 6.91 16.82
C ASP A 120 -4.46 5.49 17.21
N ASP A 121 -5.65 5.03 16.80
CA ASP A 121 -6.08 3.65 17.05
C ASP A 121 -5.21 2.64 16.32
N LEU A 122 -4.85 2.89 15.07
CA LEU A 122 -3.91 2.06 14.30
C LEU A 122 -2.55 2.00 14.99
N SER A 123 -2.01 3.14 15.40
CA SER A 123 -0.72 3.23 16.09
C SER A 123 -0.75 2.49 17.42
N LYS A 124 -1.78 2.70 18.21
CA LYS A 124 -1.96 2.02 19.50
C LYS A 124 -2.02 0.50 19.33
N SER A 125 -2.85 0.01 18.42
CA SER A 125 -2.94 -1.43 18.11
C SER A 125 -1.62 -2.02 17.65
N HIS A 126 -0.80 -1.25 16.92
CA HIS A 126 0.46 -1.73 16.37
C HIS A 126 1.59 -1.73 17.41
N THR A 127 1.61 -0.78 18.35
CA THR A 127 2.77 -0.55 19.24
C THR A 127 2.56 -1.06 20.66
N THR A 128 1.33 -1.13 21.16
CA THR A 128 1.10 -1.41 22.59
C THR A 128 0.56 -2.80 22.89
N TRP A 129 0.02 -3.52 21.88
CA TRP A 129 -0.66 -4.79 22.13
C TRP A 129 0.24 -5.82 22.83
N LEU A 130 1.52 -5.91 22.44
CA LEU A 130 2.45 -6.87 23.05
C LEU A 130 2.77 -6.50 24.49
N THR A 131 3.04 -5.22 24.76
CA THR A 131 3.30 -4.71 26.10
C THR A 131 2.10 -4.92 27.00
N ASP A 132 0.88 -4.62 26.51
CA ASP A 132 -0.37 -4.81 27.23
C ASP A 132 -0.67 -6.30 27.49
N TYR A 133 -0.29 -7.17 26.55
CA TYR A 133 -0.44 -8.62 26.70
C TYR A 133 0.54 -9.19 27.75
N MET A 134 1.80 -8.74 27.73
CA MET A 134 2.86 -9.23 28.62
C MET A 134 2.74 -8.68 30.06
N SER A 135 1.95 -7.62 30.26
CA SER A 135 1.73 -7.01 31.58
C SER A 135 0.50 -7.57 32.34
N LYS A 136 -0.19 -8.56 31.76
CA LYS A 136 -1.27 -9.33 32.41
C LYS A 136 -0.77 -10.57 33.12
#